data_da1272e2dbd574b2374b798f93b4f1a1
#
_entry.id   da1272e2dbd574b2374b798f93b4f1a1
#
_cell.length_a   1.000
_cell.length_b   1.000
_cell.length_c   1.000
_cell.angle_alpha   90.00
_cell.angle_beta   90.00
_cell.angle_gamma   90.00
#
_symmetry.space_group_name_H-M   'P 1'
#
loop_
_entity.id
_entity.type
_entity.pdbx_description
1 polymer ?
#
loop_
_entity_poly.entity_id
_entity_poly.type
_entity_poly.pdbx_seq_one_letter_code
_entity_poly.pdbx_strand_id
1 'polypeptide(L)'
;MTDHISRLLDGQTALITGAGRGLGRAFAEQLASLGCAVGIHGMREHGPAEYGEGTTLTDTAAAVGETHGVRSLSVLGDLTKETDVAAVVRRVTEELGPIDLLVHNAGGDIAAAGGKPNPNDAVEIKEADVRAVIDRNLLSTILINQYVSRLMIPRKSGRIVNISSIAAFRGSDQGAIYATAMAAQVQYTRCLAVQLRPHNITVNSIAPGDTRTGRFLGTRGVDEKRLVTEGT
;
A
#
# COMPACT_ATOMS: atom_id res chain seq x y z
N MET A 1 12.70 18.80 24.87
CA MET A 1 11.43 19.01 24.15
C MET A 1 11.25 18.06 22.95
N THR A 2 12.14 17.12 22.70
CA THR A 2 12.11 16.20 21.56
C THR A 2 11.41 14.88 21.83
N ASP A 3 11.14 14.49 23.07
CA ASP A 3 10.58 13.19 23.44
C ASP A 3 9.06 13.04 23.26
N HIS A 4 8.29 14.13 23.21
CA HIS A 4 6.83 14.04 23.09
C HIS A 4 6.32 13.79 21.66
N ILE A 5 7.13 14.03 20.63
CA ILE A 5 6.74 13.79 19.24
C ILE A 5 7.00 12.33 18.84
N SER A 6 7.91 11.65 19.53
CA SER A 6 8.38 10.30 19.17
C SER A 6 7.37 9.18 19.40
N ARG A 7 6.25 9.39 20.11
CA ARG A 7 5.26 8.36 20.43
C ARG A 7 3.81 8.78 20.30
N LEU A 8 3.51 9.61 19.30
CA LEU A 8 2.15 10.11 19.04
C LEU A 8 1.12 9.02 18.73
N LEU A 9 1.55 7.86 18.28
CA LEU A 9 0.71 6.72 17.90
C LEU A 9 0.90 5.52 18.85
N ASP A 10 1.44 5.76 20.04
CA ASP A 10 1.62 4.68 21.01
C ASP A 10 0.28 4.03 21.38
N GLY A 11 0.25 2.70 21.44
CA GLY A 11 -0.96 1.92 21.68
C GLY A 11 -1.88 1.76 20.45
N GLN A 12 -1.57 2.36 19.30
CA GLN A 12 -2.32 2.17 18.07
C GLN A 12 -1.71 1.05 17.20
N THR A 13 -2.54 0.46 16.35
CA THR A 13 -2.14 -0.57 15.39
C THR A 13 -2.39 -0.10 13.97
N ALA A 14 -1.38 -0.19 13.11
CA ALA A 14 -1.48 0.07 11.69
C ALA A 14 -1.34 -1.20 10.86
N LEU A 15 -2.18 -1.35 9.84
CA LEU A 15 -1.97 -2.29 8.74
C LEU A 15 -1.47 -1.54 7.52
N ILE A 16 -0.30 -1.90 7.02
CA ILE A 16 0.31 -1.30 5.83
C ILE A 16 0.42 -2.36 4.75
N THR A 17 -0.30 -2.19 3.64
CA THR A 17 -0.27 -3.17 2.55
C THR A 17 0.82 -2.86 1.53
N GLY A 18 1.43 -3.91 0.96
CA GLY A 18 2.56 -3.75 0.05
C GLY A 18 3.77 -3.12 0.74
N ALA A 19 4.01 -3.49 2.01
CA ALA A 19 4.96 -2.82 2.89
C ALA A 19 6.32 -3.53 3.02
N GLY A 20 6.56 -4.59 2.26
CA GLY A 20 7.86 -5.27 2.30
C GLY A 20 9.01 -4.45 1.71
N ARG A 21 8.71 -3.40 0.94
CA ARG A 21 9.69 -2.55 0.24
C ARG A 21 9.13 -1.18 -0.15
N GLY A 22 10.02 -0.31 -0.67
CA GLY A 22 9.67 0.98 -1.27
C GLY A 22 8.85 1.87 -0.35
N LEU A 23 7.87 2.57 -0.91
CA LEU A 23 6.99 3.48 -0.19
C LEU A 23 6.27 2.81 0.99
N GLY A 24 5.76 1.59 0.78
CA GLY A 24 5.04 0.88 1.84
C GLY A 24 5.94 0.59 3.05
N ARG A 25 7.19 0.21 2.82
CA ARG A 25 8.18 0.03 3.89
C ARG A 25 8.46 1.36 4.60
N ALA A 26 8.68 2.43 3.85
CA ALA A 26 8.90 3.76 4.44
C ALA A 26 7.72 4.23 5.31
N PHE A 27 6.48 3.94 4.88
CA PHE A 27 5.30 4.21 5.71
C PHE A 27 5.29 3.37 7.01
N ALA A 28 5.66 2.09 6.91
CA ALA A 28 5.72 1.22 8.09
C ALA A 28 6.80 1.71 9.09
N GLU A 29 7.98 2.05 8.61
CA GLU A 29 9.06 2.61 9.42
C GLU A 29 8.65 3.93 10.07
N GLN A 30 7.99 4.83 9.32
CA GLN A 30 7.52 6.11 9.86
C GLN A 30 6.47 5.92 10.94
N LEU A 31 5.47 5.06 10.74
CA LEU A 31 4.44 4.78 11.74
C LEU A 31 5.02 4.09 12.99
N ALA A 32 5.94 3.16 12.79
CA ALA A 32 6.66 2.50 13.88
C ALA A 32 7.49 3.49 14.70
N SER A 33 8.17 4.45 14.06
CA SER A 33 8.93 5.50 14.75
C SER A 33 8.06 6.41 15.62
N LEU A 34 6.77 6.49 15.33
CA LEU A 34 5.78 7.19 16.14
C LEU A 34 5.14 6.31 17.24
N GLY A 35 5.63 5.09 17.43
CA GLY A 35 5.18 4.18 18.49
C GLY A 35 4.06 3.22 18.08
N CYS A 36 3.64 3.22 16.82
CA CYS A 36 2.55 2.38 16.33
C CYS A 36 3.00 0.92 16.18
N ALA A 37 2.20 -0.04 16.61
CA ALA A 37 2.36 -1.44 16.23
C ALA A 37 2.02 -1.60 14.74
N VAL A 38 2.82 -2.38 13.97
CA VAL A 38 2.71 -2.40 12.52
C VAL A 38 2.53 -3.81 11.95
N GLY A 39 1.42 -4.02 11.23
CA GLY A 39 1.20 -5.17 10.36
C GLY A 39 1.76 -4.88 8.97
N ILE A 40 2.82 -5.57 8.58
CA ILE A 40 3.53 -5.40 7.32
C ILE A 40 3.06 -6.48 6.35
N HIS A 41 2.22 -6.07 5.39
CA HIS A 41 1.65 -6.99 4.42
C HIS A 41 2.45 -7.05 3.13
N GLY A 42 2.59 -8.25 2.58
CA GLY A 42 3.12 -8.54 1.25
C GLY A 42 2.37 -9.70 0.59
N MET A 43 2.45 -9.80 -0.74
CA MET A 43 1.87 -10.94 -1.46
C MET A 43 2.78 -12.17 -1.44
N ARG A 44 4.09 -11.98 -1.30
CA ARG A 44 5.12 -13.04 -1.34
C ARG A 44 6.18 -12.78 -0.28
N GLU A 45 6.66 -13.86 0.34
CA GLU A 45 7.69 -13.78 1.38
C GLU A 45 8.98 -13.13 0.86
N HIS A 46 9.46 -13.53 -0.30
CA HIS A 46 10.68 -12.98 -0.93
C HIS A 46 10.44 -11.74 -1.80
N GLY A 47 9.27 -11.08 -1.67
CA GLY A 47 8.97 -9.85 -2.38
C GLY A 47 10.01 -8.73 -2.20
N PRO A 48 10.58 -8.51 -0.99
CA PRO A 48 11.64 -7.52 -0.78
C PRO A 48 12.90 -7.78 -1.62
N ALA A 49 13.27 -9.04 -1.82
CA ALA A 49 14.47 -9.42 -2.57
C ALA A 49 14.39 -9.13 -4.08
N GLU A 50 13.18 -9.03 -4.67
CA GLU A 50 13.00 -8.83 -6.11
C GLU A 50 13.70 -7.59 -6.67
N TYR A 51 13.92 -6.56 -5.83
CA TYR A 51 14.57 -5.31 -6.23
C TYR A 51 15.71 -4.93 -5.28
N GLY A 52 16.26 -5.92 -4.55
CA GLY A 52 17.40 -5.70 -3.66
C GLY A 52 17.11 -4.85 -2.42
N GLU A 53 15.84 -4.71 -2.04
CA GLU A 53 15.43 -3.89 -0.88
C GLU A 53 15.31 -4.67 0.45
N GLY A 54 15.76 -5.93 0.47
CA GLY A 54 15.72 -6.82 1.63
C GLY A 54 15.74 -8.28 1.21
N THR A 55 15.51 -9.19 2.15
CA THR A 55 15.48 -10.65 1.94
C THR A 55 14.06 -11.18 1.95
N THR A 56 13.39 -11.14 3.10
CA THR A 56 12.04 -11.63 3.29
C THR A 56 11.11 -10.56 3.88
N LEU A 57 9.82 -10.80 3.78
CA LEU A 57 8.81 -9.96 4.45
C LEU A 57 8.93 -10.08 5.97
N THR A 58 9.24 -11.29 6.44
CA THR A 58 9.45 -11.58 7.86
C THR A 58 10.65 -10.81 8.41
N ASP A 59 11.78 -10.81 7.68
CA ASP A 59 12.96 -10.02 8.08
C ASP A 59 12.67 -8.52 8.07
N THR A 60 11.90 -8.04 7.10
CA THR A 60 11.49 -6.64 7.03
C THR A 60 10.66 -6.26 8.26
N ALA A 61 9.69 -7.10 8.65
CA ALA A 61 8.88 -6.84 9.83
C ALA A 61 9.73 -6.86 11.10
N ALA A 62 10.60 -7.86 11.28
CA ALA A 62 11.49 -7.95 12.42
C ALA A 62 12.38 -6.71 12.55
N ALA A 63 13.03 -6.31 11.46
CA ALA A 63 13.90 -5.14 11.44
C ALA A 63 13.18 -3.83 11.82
N VAL A 64 11.94 -3.63 11.33
CA VAL A 64 11.12 -2.46 11.70
C VAL A 64 10.78 -2.50 13.19
N GLY A 65 10.34 -3.65 13.70
CA GLY A 65 10.00 -3.81 15.12
C GLY A 65 11.19 -3.56 16.05
N GLU A 66 12.34 -4.15 15.73
CA GLU A 66 13.59 -4.01 16.50
C GLU A 66 14.11 -2.56 16.47
N THR A 67 14.12 -1.93 15.28
CA THR A 67 14.64 -0.56 15.12
C THR A 67 13.86 0.45 15.94
N HIS A 68 12.54 0.29 16.03
CA HIS A 68 11.66 1.28 16.64
C HIS A 68 11.10 0.85 18.01
N GLY A 69 11.42 -0.35 18.48
CA GLY A 69 10.94 -0.88 19.76
C GLY A 69 9.42 -1.03 19.82
N VAL A 70 8.80 -1.47 18.72
CA VAL A 70 7.35 -1.69 18.62
C VAL A 70 7.04 -3.13 18.22
N ARG A 71 5.81 -3.57 18.47
CA ARG A 71 5.33 -4.84 17.94
C ARG A 71 5.16 -4.74 16.42
N SER A 72 5.66 -5.73 15.71
CA SER A 72 5.55 -5.84 14.26
C SER A 72 5.17 -7.26 13.87
N LEU A 73 4.46 -7.39 12.75
CA LEU A 73 3.96 -8.66 12.25
C LEU A 73 4.03 -8.68 10.72
N SER A 74 4.64 -9.70 10.14
CA SER A 74 4.53 -9.98 8.71
C SER A 74 3.25 -10.76 8.40
N VAL A 75 2.50 -10.33 7.39
CA VAL A 75 1.30 -11.02 6.92
C VAL A 75 1.29 -11.17 5.41
N LEU A 76 1.03 -12.38 4.93
CA LEU A 76 0.96 -12.69 3.51
C LEU A 76 -0.50 -12.83 3.06
N GLY A 77 -0.78 -12.41 1.83
CA GLY A 77 -2.09 -12.60 1.20
C GLY A 77 -2.19 -11.93 -0.16
N ASP A 78 -3.06 -12.45 -1.01
CA ASP A 78 -3.44 -11.84 -2.28
C ASP A 78 -4.70 -11.00 -2.08
N LEU A 79 -4.55 -9.69 -1.99
CA LEU A 79 -5.69 -8.79 -1.70
C LEU A 79 -6.72 -8.69 -2.82
N THR A 80 -6.52 -9.37 -3.94
CA THR A 80 -7.56 -9.56 -4.97
C THR A 80 -8.54 -10.68 -4.58
N LYS A 81 -8.25 -11.44 -3.52
CA LYS A 81 -9.04 -12.54 -3.00
C LYS A 81 -9.65 -12.19 -1.64
N GLU A 82 -10.96 -12.26 -1.56
CA GLU A 82 -11.68 -11.92 -0.33
C GLU A 82 -11.25 -12.79 0.87
N THR A 83 -10.99 -14.07 0.65
CA THR A 83 -10.52 -14.99 1.69
C THR A 83 -9.19 -14.58 2.30
N ASP A 84 -8.26 -14.11 1.45
CA ASP A 84 -6.94 -13.68 1.90
C ASP A 84 -7.03 -12.33 2.62
N VAL A 85 -7.88 -11.41 2.13
CA VAL A 85 -8.16 -10.15 2.82
C VAL A 85 -8.70 -10.40 4.22
N ALA A 86 -9.69 -11.30 4.35
CA ALA A 86 -10.24 -11.67 5.65
C ALA A 86 -9.17 -12.26 6.58
N ALA A 87 -8.29 -13.14 6.06
CA ALA A 87 -7.22 -13.76 6.83
C ALA A 87 -6.17 -12.74 7.29
N VAL A 88 -5.74 -11.83 6.40
CA VAL A 88 -4.81 -10.74 6.72
C VAL A 88 -5.34 -9.84 7.82
N VAL A 89 -6.57 -9.35 7.67
CA VAL A 89 -7.19 -8.43 8.64
C VAL A 89 -7.40 -9.13 9.99
N ARG A 90 -7.88 -10.37 9.98
CA ARG A 90 -8.05 -11.17 11.20
C ARG A 90 -6.73 -11.35 11.92
N ARG A 91 -5.69 -11.81 11.24
CA ARG A 91 -4.38 -12.08 11.84
C ARG A 91 -3.76 -10.84 12.48
N VAL A 92 -3.81 -9.70 11.80
CA VAL A 92 -3.33 -8.44 12.39
C VAL A 92 -4.13 -8.06 13.62
N THR A 93 -5.46 -8.21 13.58
CA THR A 93 -6.33 -7.89 14.72
C THR A 93 -6.09 -8.80 15.92
N GLU A 94 -5.88 -10.09 15.70
CA GLU A 94 -5.62 -11.07 16.76
C GLU A 94 -4.23 -10.90 17.39
N GLU A 95 -3.20 -10.63 16.58
CA GLU A 95 -1.83 -10.59 17.06
C GLU A 95 -1.37 -9.20 17.49
N LEU A 96 -1.84 -8.11 16.88
CA LEU A 96 -1.42 -6.76 17.24
C LEU A 96 -2.50 -5.93 17.94
N GLY A 97 -3.75 -6.30 17.80
CA GLY A 97 -4.89 -5.56 18.30
C GLY A 97 -5.73 -4.90 17.20
N PRO A 98 -6.77 -4.16 17.59
CA PRO A 98 -7.70 -3.54 16.64
C PRO A 98 -6.95 -2.60 15.70
N ILE A 99 -7.20 -2.70 14.39
CA ILE A 99 -6.59 -1.83 13.38
C ILE A 99 -7.16 -0.43 13.52
N ASP A 100 -6.31 0.53 13.86
CA ASP A 100 -6.65 1.95 14.00
C ASP A 100 -6.30 2.75 12.72
N LEU A 101 -5.24 2.31 12.02
CA LEU A 101 -4.79 2.92 10.79
C LEU A 101 -4.68 1.86 9.69
N LEU A 102 -5.21 2.17 8.51
CA LEU A 102 -4.96 1.42 7.27
C LEU A 102 -4.18 2.32 6.31
N VAL A 103 -3.01 1.88 5.88
CA VAL A 103 -2.31 2.46 4.72
C VAL A 103 -2.35 1.42 3.61
N HIS A 104 -3.26 1.61 2.65
CA HIS A 104 -3.36 0.71 1.51
C HIS A 104 -2.45 1.22 0.39
N ASN A 105 -1.28 0.58 0.27
CA ASN A 105 -0.24 0.90 -0.71
C ASN A 105 0.01 -0.23 -1.72
N ALA A 106 -0.54 -1.43 -1.48
CA ALA A 106 -0.43 -2.54 -2.42
C ALA A 106 -1.07 -2.18 -3.77
N GLY A 107 -0.35 -2.45 -4.85
CA GLY A 107 -0.81 -2.15 -6.21
C GLY A 107 0.34 -2.04 -7.21
N GLY A 108 0.01 -1.54 -8.38
CA GLY A 108 0.97 -1.23 -9.44
C GLY A 108 0.53 -1.66 -10.82
N ASP A 109 1.19 -1.09 -11.81
CA ASP A 109 1.03 -1.40 -13.23
C ASP A 109 1.75 -2.72 -13.54
N ILE A 110 1.05 -3.84 -13.27
CA ILE A 110 1.62 -5.19 -13.34
C ILE A 110 0.68 -6.09 -14.15
N ALA A 111 1.21 -6.70 -15.22
CA ALA A 111 0.53 -7.65 -16.09
C ALA A 111 0.09 -8.92 -15.37
N ALA A 112 -0.80 -9.70 -15.98
CA ALA A 112 -1.25 -10.99 -15.49
C ALA A 112 -0.08 -11.97 -15.28
N ALA A 113 0.90 -11.96 -16.19
CA ALA A 113 2.10 -12.81 -16.11
C ALA A 113 3.23 -12.20 -15.25
N GLY A 114 3.01 -11.04 -14.63
CA GLY A 114 4.06 -10.26 -13.96
C GLY A 114 4.75 -9.26 -14.92
N GLY A 115 5.60 -8.38 -14.35
CA GLY A 115 6.19 -7.28 -15.12
C GLY A 115 5.16 -6.22 -15.50
N LYS A 116 5.53 -5.31 -16.41
CA LYS A 116 4.58 -4.36 -16.98
C LYS A 116 3.76 -5.01 -18.11
N PRO A 117 2.49 -4.60 -18.31
CA PRO A 117 1.75 -4.97 -19.53
C PRO A 117 2.54 -4.63 -20.79
N ASN A 118 2.43 -5.46 -21.80
CA ASN A 118 3.03 -5.20 -23.11
C ASN A 118 2.17 -5.85 -24.21
N PRO A 119 1.47 -5.05 -25.05
CA PRO A 119 1.40 -3.56 -25.00
C PRO A 119 0.71 -3.01 -23.75
N ASN A 120 1.00 -1.75 -23.40
CA ASN A 120 0.46 -1.07 -22.20
C ASN A 120 -0.29 0.23 -22.57
N ASP A 121 -0.68 0.38 -23.83
CA ASP A 121 -1.49 1.49 -24.33
C ASP A 121 -2.98 1.23 -24.14
N ALA A 122 -3.81 2.20 -24.50
CA ALA A 122 -5.25 2.12 -24.28
C ALA A 122 -6.00 1.27 -25.31
N VAL A 123 -5.36 0.93 -26.44
CA VAL A 123 -6.02 0.30 -27.61
C VAL A 123 -5.67 -1.18 -27.69
N GLU A 124 -4.41 -1.52 -27.52
CA GLU A 124 -3.89 -2.86 -27.80
C GLU A 124 -3.61 -3.70 -26.54
N ILE A 125 -3.80 -3.15 -25.34
CA ILE A 125 -3.59 -3.89 -24.09
C ILE A 125 -4.48 -5.13 -24.02
N LYS A 126 -3.91 -6.26 -23.64
CA LYS A 126 -4.62 -7.54 -23.57
C LYS A 126 -5.66 -7.56 -22.45
N GLU A 127 -6.81 -8.19 -22.68
CA GLU A 127 -7.89 -8.31 -21.69
C GLU A 127 -7.40 -8.89 -20.36
N ALA A 128 -6.54 -9.91 -20.38
CA ALA A 128 -6.00 -10.51 -19.17
C ALA A 128 -5.20 -9.49 -18.33
N ASP A 129 -4.45 -8.61 -18.98
CA ASP A 129 -3.69 -7.56 -18.31
C ASP A 129 -4.61 -6.44 -17.80
N VAL A 130 -5.67 -6.08 -18.56
CA VAL A 130 -6.70 -5.15 -18.08
C VAL A 130 -7.30 -5.65 -16.75
N ARG A 131 -7.75 -6.92 -16.71
CA ARG A 131 -8.31 -7.52 -15.49
C ARG A 131 -7.30 -7.52 -14.35
N ALA A 132 -6.07 -7.98 -14.60
CA ALA A 132 -5.03 -8.05 -13.57
C ALA A 132 -4.69 -6.68 -12.97
N VAL A 133 -4.63 -5.62 -13.80
CA VAL A 133 -4.37 -4.25 -13.34
C VAL A 133 -5.55 -3.71 -12.53
N ILE A 134 -6.78 -3.91 -12.98
CA ILE A 134 -7.99 -3.49 -12.25
C ILE A 134 -8.11 -4.22 -10.92
N ASP A 135 -7.97 -5.54 -10.91
CA ASP A 135 -8.10 -6.34 -9.69
C ASP A 135 -7.05 -5.94 -8.65
N ARG A 136 -5.81 -5.78 -9.09
CA ARG A 136 -4.70 -5.43 -8.21
C ARG A 136 -4.78 -4.04 -7.60
N ASN A 137 -5.35 -3.07 -8.31
CA ASN A 137 -5.36 -1.68 -7.88
C ASN A 137 -6.73 -1.22 -7.36
N LEU A 138 -7.83 -1.62 -7.97
CA LEU A 138 -9.16 -1.18 -7.58
C LEU A 138 -9.90 -2.20 -6.73
N LEU A 139 -10.02 -3.45 -7.19
CA LEU A 139 -10.73 -4.48 -6.42
C LEU A 139 -10.06 -4.69 -5.06
N SER A 140 -8.73 -4.83 -5.01
CA SER A 140 -7.99 -4.97 -3.76
C SER A 140 -8.22 -3.80 -2.81
N THR A 141 -8.26 -2.55 -3.34
CA THR A 141 -8.59 -1.36 -2.55
C THR A 141 -9.99 -1.48 -1.96
N ILE A 142 -10.98 -1.85 -2.76
CA ILE A 142 -12.36 -1.98 -2.29
C ILE A 142 -12.45 -3.03 -1.18
N LEU A 143 -11.90 -4.22 -1.40
CA LEU A 143 -11.98 -5.33 -0.45
C LEU A 143 -11.31 -5.00 0.88
N ILE A 144 -10.06 -4.55 0.88
CA ILE A 144 -9.36 -4.26 2.14
C ILE A 144 -10.03 -3.13 2.93
N ASN A 145 -10.49 -2.09 2.24
CA ASN A 145 -11.20 -0.99 2.88
C ASN A 145 -12.52 -1.46 3.49
N GLN A 146 -13.28 -2.33 2.82
CA GLN A 146 -14.53 -2.90 3.36
C GLN A 146 -14.27 -3.68 4.66
N TYR A 147 -13.29 -4.58 4.65
CA TYR A 147 -12.99 -5.42 5.81
C TYR A 147 -12.52 -4.59 7.01
N VAL A 148 -11.62 -3.66 6.80
CA VAL A 148 -11.11 -2.80 7.87
C VAL A 148 -12.20 -1.84 8.37
N SER A 149 -12.99 -1.23 7.47
CA SER A 149 -14.07 -0.32 7.84
C SER A 149 -15.14 -0.99 8.72
N ARG A 150 -15.50 -2.24 8.42
CA ARG A 150 -16.45 -3.02 9.26
C ARG A 150 -15.98 -3.17 10.70
N LEU A 151 -14.68 -3.22 10.96
CA LEU A 151 -14.09 -3.28 12.30
C LEU A 151 -13.98 -1.89 12.95
N MET A 152 -13.81 -0.83 12.16
CA MET A 152 -13.71 0.54 12.67
C MET A 152 -15.07 1.16 13.02
N ILE A 153 -16.13 0.85 12.27
CA ILE A 153 -17.47 1.43 12.44
C ILE A 153 -18.03 1.25 13.88
N PRO A 154 -18.03 0.05 14.48
CA PRO A 154 -18.54 -0.12 15.84
C PRO A 154 -17.75 0.67 16.88
N ARG A 155 -16.46 0.85 16.67
CA ARG A 155 -15.56 1.61 17.56
C ARG A 155 -15.66 3.12 17.36
N LYS A 156 -16.31 3.59 16.28
CA LYS A 156 -16.38 4.99 15.88
C LYS A 156 -15.01 5.68 15.82
N SER A 157 -14.01 4.95 15.37
CA SER A 157 -12.62 5.42 15.30
C SER A 157 -11.86 4.69 14.22
N GLY A 158 -11.10 5.42 13.42
CA GLY A 158 -10.21 4.85 12.40
C GLY A 158 -9.65 5.91 11.45
N ARG A 159 -8.55 5.58 10.82
CA ARG A 159 -7.89 6.41 9.80
C ARG A 159 -7.50 5.51 8.63
N ILE A 160 -7.92 5.88 7.44
CA ILE A 160 -7.63 5.14 6.20
C ILE A 160 -6.92 6.08 5.23
N VAL A 161 -5.81 5.61 4.67
CA VAL A 161 -5.06 6.30 3.62
C VAL A 161 -4.88 5.32 2.46
N ASN A 162 -5.47 5.63 1.31
CA ASN A 162 -5.28 4.88 0.08
C ASN A 162 -4.19 5.56 -0.76
N ILE A 163 -3.16 4.83 -1.13
CA ILE A 163 -2.07 5.35 -1.95
C ILE A 163 -2.43 5.15 -3.43
N SER A 164 -2.81 6.25 -4.07
CA SER A 164 -3.10 6.34 -5.49
C SER A 164 -1.82 6.69 -6.28
N SER A 165 -1.94 7.45 -7.33
CA SER A 165 -0.84 7.90 -8.17
C SER A 165 -1.19 9.23 -8.85
N ILE A 166 -0.20 10.04 -9.16
CA ILE A 166 -0.35 11.20 -10.04
C ILE A 166 -0.95 10.82 -11.41
N ALA A 167 -0.80 9.57 -11.83
CA ALA A 167 -1.44 9.03 -13.03
C ALA A 167 -2.97 9.14 -13.00
N ALA A 168 -3.59 9.20 -11.82
CA ALA A 168 -5.04 9.42 -11.68
C ALA A 168 -5.53 10.78 -12.25
N PHE A 169 -4.63 11.72 -12.47
CA PHE A 169 -4.93 13.11 -12.85
C PHE A 169 -4.30 13.52 -14.18
N ARG A 170 -3.69 12.59 -14.90
CA ARG A 170 -2.98 12.86 -16.15
C ARG A 170 -3.35 11.82 -17.22
N GLY A 171 -3.41 12.27 -18.49
CA GLY A 171 -3.37 11.36 -19.62
C GLY A 171 -1.94 10.90 -19.88
N SER A 172 -1.78 9.69 -20.40
CA SER A 172 -0.51 9.12 -20.83
C SER A 172 -0.75 8.16 -22.00
N ASP A 173 0.22 8.02 -22.85
CA ASP A 173 0.25 7.04 -23.94
C ASP A 173 0.55 5.61 -23.45
N GLN A 174 1.01 5.48 -22.22
CA GLN A 174 1.28 4.20 -21.55
C GLN A 174 0.61 4.15 -20.18
N GLY A 175 0.21 2.94 -19.75
CA GLY A 175 -0.40 2.72 -18.44
C GLY A 175 -1.83 3.24 -18.32
N ALA A 176 -2.59 3.26 -19.42
CA ALA A 176 -3.95 3.79 -19.45
C ALA A 176 -4.87 3.08 -18.43
N ILE A 177 -4.82 1.75 -18.34
CA ILE A 177 -5.64 0.98 -17.41
C ILE A 177 -5.22 1.22 -15.95
N TYR A 178 -3.91 1.33 -15.71
CA TYR A 178 -3.41 1.71 -14.40
C TYR A 178 -3.89 3.11 -13.99
N ALA A 179 -3.78 4.11 -14.87
CA ALA A 179 -4.26 5.46 -14.62
C ALA A 179 -5.77 5.48 -14.32
N THR A 180 -6.56 4.72 -15.10
CA THR A 180 -8.00 4.54 -14.89
C THR A 180 -8.29 3.93 -13.51
N ALA A 181 -7.60 2.86 -13.13
CA ALA A 181 -7.75 2.23 -11.82
C ALA A 181 -7.40 3.18 -10.67
N MET A 182 -6.33 3.98 -10.83
CA MET A 182 -5.94 4.99 -9.83
C MET A 182 -6.97 6.11 -9.70
N ALA A 183 -7.55 6.58 -10.81
CA ALA A 183 -8.63 7.57 -10.80
C ALA A 183 -9.90 7.02 -10.12
N ALA A 184 -10.27 5.77 -10.43
CA ALA A 184 -11.37 5.08 -9.79
C ALA A 184 -11.14 4.90 -8.27
N GLN A 185 -9.91 4.58 -7.84
CA GLN A 185 -9.53 4.50 -6.43
C GLN A 185 -9.71 5.84 -5.72
N VAL A 186 -9.32 6.96 -6.34
CA VAL A 186 -9.54 8.31 -5.79
C VAL A 186 -11.03 8.58 -5.61
N GLN A 187 -11.85 8.25 -6.61
CA GLN A 187 -13.30 8.44 -6.51
C GLN A 187 -13.93 7.54 -5.44
N TYR A 188 -13.52 6.27 -5.37
CA TYR A 188 -13.93 5.35 -4.30
C TYR A 188 -13.59 5.90 -2.91
N THR A 189 -12.38 6.44 -2.73
CA THR A 189 -11.95 7.06 -1.48
C THR A 189 -12.86 8.21 -1.06
N ARG A 190 -13.27 9.07 -2.00
CA ARG A 190 -14.21 10.18 -1.73
C ARG A 190 -15.58 9.67 -1.27
N CYS A 191 -16.11 8.65 -1.94
CA CYS A 191 -17.39 8.04 -1.56
C CYS A 191 -17.32 7.42 -0.16
N LEU A 192 -16.25 6.66 0.10
CA LEU A 192 -16.04 6.01 1.39
C LEU A 192 -15.85 7.03 2.53
N ALA A 193 -15.16 8.15 2.28
CA ALA A 193 -14.99 9.22 3.24
C ALA A 193 -16.33 9.85 3.67
N VAL A 194 -17.24 10.07 2.71
CA VAL A 194 -18.58 10.57 3.00
C VAL A 194 -19.37 9.55 3.84
N GLN A 195 -19.31 8.26 3.45
CA GLN A 195 -20.03 7.19 4.14
C GLN A 195 -19.54 6.98 5.58
N LEU A 196 -18.23 7.08 5.82
CA LEU A 196 -17.62 6.79 7.13
C LEU A 196 -17.52 7.98 8.06
N ARG A 197 -17.74 9.21 7.56
CA ARG A 197 -17.70 10.44 8.38
C ARG A 197 -18.61 10.39 9.61
N PRO A 198 -19.87 9.88 9.55
CA PRO A 198 -20.73 9.78 10.73
C PRO A 198 -20.19 8.84 11.81
N HIS A 199 -19.22 7.99 11.47
CA HIS A 199 -18.56 7.04 12.37
C HIS A 199 -17.22 7.56 12.91
N ASN A 200 -16.89 8.83 12.73
CA ASN A 200 -15.61 9.43 13.14
C ASN A 200 -14.38 8.72 12.51
N ILE A 201 -14.54 8.22 11.30
CA ILE A 201 -13.48 7.59 10.51
C ILE A 201 -13.11 8.52 9.36
N THR A 202 -11.82 8.81 9.20
CA THR A 202 -11.33 9.60 8.06
C THR A 202 -10.77 8.69 6.98
N VAL A 203 -11.06 9.03 5.73
CA VAL A 203 -10.53 8.32 4.56
C VAL A 203 -9.93 9.33 3.60
N ASN A 204 -8.65 9.19 3.32
CA ASN A 204 -7.90 10.10 2.46
C ASN A 204 -7.16 9.32 1.36
N SER A 205 -6.77 10.02 0.30
CA SER A 205 -5.90 9.48 -0.74
C SER A 205 -4.67 10.34 -0.91
N ILE A 206 -3.51 9.70 -1.05
CA ILE A 206 -2.25 10.33 -1.44
C ILE A 206 -1.94 9.86 -2.86
N ALA A 207 -1.55 10.81 -3.72
CA ALA A 207 -1.17 10.56 -5.09
C ALA A 207 0.33 10.88 -5.31
N PRO A 208 1.24 9.96 -5.00
CA PRO A 208 2.67 10.15 -5.23
C PRO A 208 2.97 10.39 -6.70
N GLY A 209 3.96 11.24 -6.94
CA GLY A 209 4.63 11.36 -8.23
C GLY A 209 5.70 10.28 -8.42
N ASP A 210 6.65 10.56 -9.28
CA ASP A 210 7.79 9.68 -9.51
C ASP A 210 8.65 9.62 -8.24
N THR A 211 8.64 8.47 -7.59
CA THR A 211 9.34 8.25 -6.34
C THR A 211 10.42 7.18 -6.54
N ARG A 212 11.64 7.51 -6.17
CA ARG A 212 12.79 6.60 -6.28
C ARG A 212 12.61 5.41 -5.32
N THR A 213 12.29 4.25 -5.88
CA THR A 213 12.24 2.96 -5.20
C THR A 213 12.96 1.94 -6.07
N GLY A 214 13.42 0.84 -5.51
CA GLY A 214 14.06 -0.23 -6.29
C GLY A 214 13.19 -0.70 -7.44
N ARG A 215 11.88 -0.83 -7.22
CA ARG A 215 10.93 -1.16 -8.30
C ARG A 215 10.85 -0.08 -9.38
N PHE A 216 10.80 1.20 -9.02
CA PHE A 216 10.75 2.29 -9.99
C PHE A 216 11.98 2.27 -10.90
N LEU A 217 13.16 2.10 -10.32
CA LEU A 217 14.41 2.02 -11.04
C LEU A 217 14.47 0.76 -11.92
N GLY A 218 14.16 -0.40 -11.35
CA GLY A 218 14.23 -1.69 -12.04
C GLY A 218 13.23 -1.85 -13.20
N THR A 219 12.05 -1.22 -13.12
CA THR A 219 11.03 -1.35 -14.19
C THR A 219 11.18 -0.32 -15.32
N ARG A 220 11.95 0.74 -15.12
CA ARG A 220 12.16 1.79 -16.14
C ARG A 220 13.55 1.74 -16.80
N GLY A 221 14.43 0.82 -16.36
CA GLY A 221 15.79 0.75 -16.87
C GLY A 221 16.60 2.05 -16.66
N VAL A 222 16.25 2.81 -15.62
CA VAL A 222 16.88 4.10 -15.32
C VAL A 222 18.18 3.83 -14.57
N ASP A 223 19.30 4.24 -15.13
CA ASP A 223 20.60 4.21 -14.43
C ASP A 223 20.58 5.25 -13.30
N GLU A 224 20.81 4.78 -12.07
CA GLU A 224 20.84 5.63 -10.87
C GLU A 224 21.82 6.81 -10.99
N LYS A 225 22.92 6.62 -11.74
CA LYS A 225 23.91 7.65 -12.00
C LYS A 225 23.40 8.82 -12.84
N ARG A 226 22.45 8.57 -13.75
CA ARG A 226 21.84 9.63 -14.58
C ARG A 226 20.88 10.53 -13.82
N LEU A 227 20.19 9.99 -12.80
CA LEU A 227 19.24 10.77 -11.99
C LEU A 227 19.92 11.76 -11.02
N VAL A 228 21.21 11.58 -10.76
CA VAL A 228 21.99 12.51 -9.89
C VAL A 228 22.52 13.70 -10.69
N THR A 229 22.69 13.58 -12.01
CA THR A 229 23.28 14.62 -12.86
C THR A 229 22.24 15.54 -13.51
N GLU A 230 20.98 15.13 -13.63
CA GLU A 230 19.89 15.95 -14.14
C GLU A 230 19.07 16.51 -12.96
N GLY A 231 19.72 17.36 -12.14
CA GLY A 231 19.07 18.06 -11.03
C GLY A 231 17.92 18.93 -11.54
N THR A 232 16.72 18.60 -11.14
CA THR A 232 15.55 19.48 -11.21
C THR A 232 15.40 20.23 -9.92
#